data_6a7e9988105cf9ad5fd61d0eea97a867
#
_entry.id   6a7e9988105cf9ad5fd61d0eea97a867
#
_cell.length_a   1.000
_cell.length_b   1.000
_cell.length_c   1.000
_cell.angle_alpha   90.00
_cell.angle_beta   90.00
_cell.angle_gamma   90.00
#
_symmetry.space_group_name_H-M   'P 1'
#
loop_
_entity.id
_entity.type
_entity.pdbx_description
1 polymer ?
#
loop_
_entity_poly.entity_id
_entity_poly.type
_entity_poly.pdbx_seq_one_letter_code
_entity_poly.pdbx_strand_id
1 'polypeptide(L)'
;MKGCRESNEAKESYHVIDPAKNGVTWLFYKGEFKGKLPDFSKLKPAKKGESYNISLKKIDLPGGSYAMQFISNLKIAKAGKYTFYINSNDGSRLFIDNTMVIDNDSEHGARELSSEVELTEGMHSIRADYFQAGGGKVLSVSYSFGNSGKQFIPESLLFKSKE
;
A
#
# COMPACT_ATOMS: atom_id res chain seq x y z
N MET A 1 4.73 36.47 -1.48
CA MET A 1 3.42 36.37 -2.13
C MET A 1 3.42 35.34 -3.25
N LYS A 2 4.26 35.55 -4.26
CA LYS A 2 4.33 34.59 -5.36
C LYS A 2 4.75 33.20 -4.91
N GLY A 3 5.69 33.11 -4.00
CA GLY A 3 6.14 31.82 -3.50
C GLY A 3 5.06 31.03 -2.78
N CYS A 4 4.20 31.73 -2.01
CA CYS A 4 3.09 31.07 -1.32
C CYS A 4 2.05 30.54 -2.31
N ARG A 5 1.79 31.30 -3.37
CA ARG A 5 0.83 30.88 -4.39
C ARG A 5 1.33 29.66 -5.15
N GLU A 6 2.59 29.69 -5.56
CA GLU A 6 3.20 28.54 -6.25
C GLU A 6 3.17 27.30 -5.38
N SER A 7 3.49 27.47 -4.10
CA SER A 7 3.46 26.37 -3.14
C SER A 7 2.06 25.77 -3.02
N ASN A 8 1.01 26.61 -2.99
CA ASN A 8 -0.36 26.14 -2.91
C ASN A 8 -0.78 25.40 -4.17
N GLU A 9 -0.40 25.92 -5.33
CA GLU A 9 -0.70 25.26 -6.59
C GLU A 9 -0.03 23.88 -6.67
N ALA A 10 1.23 23.79 -6.25
CA ALA A 10 1.94 22.52 -6.22
C ALA A 10 1.25 21.52 -5.30
N LYS A 11 0.81 21.96 -4.13
CA LYS A 11 0.09 21.09 -3.19
C LYS A 11 -1.22 20.61 -3.76
N GLU A 12 -1.97 21.51 -4.42
CA GLU A 12 -3.24 21.14 -5.01
C GLU A 12 -3.06 20.08 -6.10
N SER A 13 -2.00 20.18 -6.88
CA SER A 13 -1.77 19.22 -7.97
C SER A 13 -1.54 17.80 -7.44
N TYR A 14 -1.04 17.66 -6.22
CA TYR A 14 -0.83 16.33 -5.62
C TYR A 14 -2.12 15.66 -5.21
N HIS A 15 -3.20 16.40 -5.09
CA HIS A 15 -4.50 15.84 -4.71
C HIS A 15 -5.39 15.54 -5.90
N VAL A 16 -4.94 15.84 -7.11
CA VAL A 16 -5.71 15.57 -8.32
C VAL A 16 -5.52 14.13 -8.74
N ILE A 17 -6.62 13.39 -8.79
CA ILE A 17 -6.63 12.00 -9.23
C ILE A 17 -7.08 11.95 -10.68
N ASP A 18 -6.34 11.22 -11.51
CA ASP A 18 -6.72 10.91 -12.88
C ASP A 18 -7.20 9.45 -12.89
N PRO A 19 -8.52 9.21 -12.97
CA PRO A 19 -9.05 7.84 -12.93
C PRO A 19 -8.52 6.94 -14.03
N ALA A 20 -8.01 7.50 -15.13
CA ALA A 20 -7.44 6.70 -16.21
C ALA A 20 -6.04 6.20 -15.87
N LYS A 21 -5.32 6.90 -15.01
CA LYS A 21 -3.92 6.61 -14.71
C LYS A 21 -3.66 6.17 -13.26
N ASN A 22 -4.41 6.74 -12.32
CA ASN A 22 -4.21 6.45 -10.90
C ASN A 22 -5.00 5.22 -10.48
N GLY A 23 -4.43 4.44 -9.58
CA GLY A 23 -5.14 3.32 -9.01
C GLY A 23 -4.25 2.26 -8.44
N VAL A 24 -4.89 1.40 -7.67
CA VAL A 24 -4.30 0.22 -7.03
C VAL A 24 -5.16 -0.96 -7.43
N THR A 25 -4.54 -2.03 -7.90
CA THR A 25 -5.24 -3.29 -8.16
C THR A 25 -5.23 -4.12 -6.91
N TRP A 26 -6.39 -4.61 -6.48
CA TRP A 26 -6.42 -5.56 -5.38
C TRP A 26 -6.91 -6.91 -5.86
N LEU A 27 -6.36 -7.95 -5.25
CA LEU A 27 -6.71 -9.34 -5.49
C LEU A 27 -7.16 -9.94 -4.17
N PHE A 28 -8.29 -10.63 -4.19
CA PHE A 28 -8.88 -11.25 -3.01
C PHE A 28 -8.79 -12.77 -3.15
N TYR A 29 -8.31 -13.43 -2.10
CA TYR A 29 -8.11 -14.87 -2.07
C TYR A 29 -8.94 -15.48 -0.94
N LYS A 30 -9.78 -16.42 -1.27
CA LYS A 30 -10.54 -17.18 -0.27
C LYS A 30 -9.66 -18.21 0.38
N GLY A 31 -9.88 -18.47 1.65
CA GLY A 31 -9.20 -19.56 2.35
C GLY A 31 -9.12 -19.30 3.84
N GLU A 32 -8.70 -20.33 4.53
CA GLU A 32 -8.40 -20.26 5.94
C GLU A 32 -6.90 -20.06 6.07
N PHE A 33 -6.51 -18.85 6.38
CA PHE A 33 -5.10 -18.50 6.56
C PHE A 33 -4.86 -18.23 8.03
N LYS A 34 -3.99 -19.02 8.62
CA LYS A 34 -3.68 -18.92 10.05
C LYS A 34 -2.17 -18.95 10.23
N GLY A 35 -1.71 -18.14 11.17
CA GLY A 35 -0.31 -18.09 11.54
C GLY A 35 0.54 -17.21 10.65
N LYS A 36 0.39 -17.29 9.34
CA LYS A 36 1.25 -16.55 8.40
C LYS A 36 0.57 -16.36 7.06
N LEU A 37 1.14 -15.45 6.27
CA LEU A 37 0.73 -15.23 4.89
C LEU A 37 0.89 -16.49 4.06
N PRO A 38 -0.02 -16.72 3.11
CA PRO A 38 0.09 -17.86 2.19
C PRO A 38 1.15 -17.60 1.12
N ASP A 39 1.48 -18.66 0.40
CA ASP A 39 2.27 -18.56 -0.83
C ASP A 39 1.28 -18.21 -1.96
N PHE A 40 1.21 -16.93 -2.30
CA PHE A 40 0.26 -16.44 -3.30
C PHE A 40 0.50 -17.05 -4.69
N SER A 41 1.72 -17.49 -4.98
CA SER A 41 2.01 -18.09 -6.28
C SER A 41 1.26 -19.39 -6.51
N LYS A 42 0.76 -20.02 -5.43
CA LYS A 42 0.01 -21.28 -5.49
C LYS A 42 -1.50 -21.06 -5.44
N LEU A 43 -1.94 -19.82 -5.43
CA LEU A 43 -3.35 -19.47 -5.26
C LEU A 43 -3.86 -18.73 -6.50
N LYS A 44 -5.18 -18.82 -6.70
CA LYS A 44 -5.87 -18.01 -7.69
C LYS A 44 -6.80 -17.04 -6.99
N PRO A 45 -6.82 -15.78 -7.39
CA PRO A 45 -7.74 -14.84 -6.77
C PRO A 45 -9.19 -15.18 -7.07
N ALA A 46 -10.03 -15.07 -6.05
CA ALA A 46 -11.46 -15.26 -6.18
C ALA A 46 -12.14 -14.00 -6.72
N LYS A 47 -11.57 -12.85 -6.44
CA LYS A 47 -12.07 -11.55 -6.90
C LYS A 47 -10.90 -10.61 -7.19
N LYS A 48 -11.16 -9.67 -8.10
CA LYS A 48 -10.20 -8.64 -8.46
C LYS A 48 -10.94 -7.31 -8.55
N GLY A 49 -10.29 -6.23 -8.12
CA GLY A 49 -10.89 -4.91 -8.22
C GLY A 49 -9.84 -3.82 -8.19
N GLU A 50 -10.33 -2.59 -8.17
CA GLU A 50 -9.47 -1.41 -8.16
C GLU A 50 -9.89 -0.47 -7.05
N SER A 51 -8.92 0.22 -6.48
CA SER A 51 -9.12 1.27 -5.50
C SER A 51 -8.08 2.35 -5.78
N TYR A 52 -8.13 3.44 -5.02
CA TYR A 52 -7.14 4.51 -5.20
C TYR A 52 -6.02 4.44 -4.18
N ASN A 53 -6.15 3.61 -3.15
CA ASN A 53 -5.11 3.47 -2.13
C ASN A 53 -5.03 2.03 -1.63
N ILE A 54 -4.02 1.76 -0.82
CA ILE A 54 -3.84 0.46 -0.17
C ILE A 54 -4.60 0.52 1.15
N SER A 55 -5.83 0.04 1.13
CA SER A 55 -6.74 0.12 2.28
C SER A 55 -7.85 -0.91 2.13
N LEU A 56 -8.37 -1.36 3.26
CA LEU A 56 -9.51 -2.28 3.28
C LEU A 56 -10.84 -1.53 3.22
N LYS A 57 -10.81 -0.21 3.37
CA LYS A 57 -12.02 0.62 3.30
C LYS A 57 -12.57 0.60 1.89
N LYS A 58 -13.89 0.69 1.77
CA LYS A 58 -14.59 0.74 0.48
C LYS A 58 -14.49 -0.56 -0.33
N ILE A 59 -13.98 -1.64 0.25
CA ILE A 59 -14.02 -2.96 -0.36
C ILE A 59 -14.99 -3.81 0.43
N ASP A 60 -15.90 -4.46 -0.27
CA ASP A 60 -16.88 -5.34 0.36
C ASP A 60 -16.18 -6.67 0.70
N LEU A 61 -15.82 -6.84 1.96
CA LEU A 61 -15.08 -7.99 2.44
C LEU A 61 -15.94 -8.86 3.34
N PRO A 62 -15.83 -10.18 3.21
CA PRO A 62 -16.56 -11.09 4.10
C PRO A 62 -16.00 -11.08 5.51
N GLY A 63 -16.73 -11.61 6.45
CA GLY A 63 -16.18 -11.94 7.75
C GLY A 63 -15.30 -13.18 7.64
N GLY A 64 -14.49 -13.43 8.66
CA GLY A 64 -13.65 -14.61 8.72
C GLY A 64 -12.31 -14.42 8.06
N SER A 65 -11.75 -15.53 7.58
CA SER A 65 -10.38 -15.56 7.07
C SER A 65 -10.32 -15.32 5.56
N TYR A 66 -9.33 -14.56 5.12
CA TYR A 66 -9.04 -14.33 3.70
C TYR A 66 -7.64 -13.72 3.58
N ALA A 67 -7.15 -13.63 2.34
CA ALA A 67 -5.90 -12.95 2.06
C ALA A 67 -6.09 -12.00 0.89
N MET A 68 -5.23 -10.99 0.81
CA MET A 68 -5.30 -9.98 -0.26
C MET A 68 -3.92 -9.55 -0.70
N GLN A 69 -3.84 -9.11 -1.94
CA GLN A 69 -2.67 -8.40 -2.45
C GLN A 69 -3.12 -7.08 -3.02
N PHE A 70 -2.33 -6.04 -2.80
CA PHE A 70 -2.54 -4.71 -3.36
C PHE A 70 -1.32 -4.35 -4.18
N ILE A 71 -1.52 -3.97 -5.43
CA ILE A 71 -0.44 -3.77 -6.41
C ILE A 71 -0.62 -2.43 -7.10
N SER A 72 0.46 -1.64 -7.14
CA SER A 72 0.43 -0.34 -7.80
C SER A 72 1.85 0.07 -8.20
N ASN A 73 1.99 1.26 -8.75
CA ASN A 73 3.28 1.88 -9.00
C ASN A 73 3.30 3.21 -8.26
N LEU A 74 4.32 3.43 -7.46
CA LEU A 74 4.48 4.64 -6.66
C LEU A 74 5.42 5.60 -7.37
N LYS A 75 4.95 6.83 -7.57
CA LYS A 75 5.79 7.88 -8.14
C LYS A 75 6.60 8.54 -7.03
N ILE A 76 7.91 8.54 -7.20
CA ILE A 76 8.85 9.23 -6.30
C ILE A 76 9.34 10.48 -7.03
N ALA A 77 9.00 11.64 -6.47
CA ALA A 77 9.33 12.91 -7.09
C ALA A 77 10.76 13.36 -6.81
N LYS A 78 11.35 12.89 -5.71
CA LYS A 78 12.68 13.30 -5.30
C LYS A 78 13.45 12.10 -4.76
N ALA A 79 14.61 11.81 -5.32
CA ALA A 79 15.46 10.71 -4.87
C ALA A 79 15.90 10.94 -3.42
N GLY A 80 16.06 9.86 -2.67
CA GLY A 80 16.54 9.90 -1.31
C GLY A 80 16.03 8.76 -0.46
N LYS A 81 16.18 8.92 0.84
CA LYS A 81 15.80 7.91 1.81
C LYS A 81 14.37 8.14 2.28
N TYR A 82 13.52 7.16 2.06
CA TYR A 82 12.14 7.17 2.50
C TYR A 82 11.94 6.15 3.61
N THR A 83 11.08 6.47 4.57
CA THR A 83 10.67 5.51 5.59
C THR A 83 9.25 5.09 5.27
N PHE A 84 9.04 3.78 5.12
CA PHE A 84 7.70 3.22 4.90
C PHE A 84 7.21 2.58 6.18
N TYR A 85 5.89 2.63 6.38
CA TYR A 85 5.21 2.07 7.54
C TYR A 85 4.06 1.21 7.04
N ILE A 86 3.91 0.03 7.61
CA ILE A 86 2.72 -0.77 7.35
C ILE A 86 2.11 -1.17 8.70
N ASN A 87 0.83 -0.88 8.83
CA ASN A 87 0.06 -1.22 10.03
C ASN A 87 -0.99 -2.23 9.62
N SER A 88 -1.02 -3.36 10.28
CA SER A 88 -1.98 -4.40 9.93
C SER A 88 -2.43 -5.25 11.11
N ASN A 89 -3.59 -5.82 10.96
CA ASN A 89 -4.19 -6.86 11.77
C ASN A 89 -4.89 -7.79 10.77
N ASP A 90 -4.48 -9.00 10.45
CA ASP A 90 -3.32 -9.67 11.04
C ASP A 90 -2.04 -9.36 10.27
N GLY A 91 -1.43 -10.32 9.61
CA GLY A 91 -0.11 -10.22 9.01
C GLY A 91 -0.06 -9.51 7.67
N SER A 92 1.09 -8.92 7.39
CA SER A 92 1.32 -8.22 6.13
C SER A 92 2.79 -8.18 5.78
N ARG A 93 3.07 -7.89 4.51
CA ARG A 93 4.41 -7.62 4.01
C ARG A 93 4.35 -6.51 2.99
N LEU A 94 5.37 -5.69 2.95
CA LEU A 94 5.48 -4.61 1.96
C LEU A 94 6.68 -4.84 1.07
N PHE A 95 6.45 -4.74 -0.24
CA PHE A 95 7.48 -4.90 -1.26
C PHE A 95 7.58 -3.62 -2.09
N ILE A 96 8.82 -3.16 -2.30
CA ILE A 96 9.12 -2.05 -3.20
C ILE A 96 10.11 -2.59 -4.24
N ASP A 97 9.79 -2.40 -5.52
CA ASP A 97 10.60 -2.93 -6.63
C ASP A 97 10.87 -4.43 -6.47
N ASN A 98 9.82 -5.17 -6.05
CA ASN A 98 9.85 -6.62 -5.83
C ASN A 98 10.79 -7.08 -4.71
N THR A 99 11.29 -6.15 -3.91
CA THR A 99 12.12 -6.47 -2.74
C THR A 99 11.29 -6.29 -1.48
N MET A 100 11.28 -7.29 -0.61
CA MET A 100 10.56 -7.19 0.66
C MET A 100 11.30 -6.19 1.57
N VAL A 101 10.62 -5.10 1.90
CA VAL A 101 11.20 -4.06 2.74
C VAL A 101 10.66 -4.11 4.17
N ILE A 102 9.46 -4.64 4.38
CA ILE A 102 8.89 -4.82 5.72
C ILE A 102 8.24 -6.20 5.80
N ASP A 103 8.59 -6.94 6.85
CA ASP A 103 7.94 -8.22 7.16
C ASP A 103 7.17 -8.06 8.47
N ASN A 104 5.86 -7.90 8.35
CA ASN A 104 4.94 -7.74 9.48
C ASN A 104 3.99 -8.93 9.52
N ASP A 105 4.52 -10.10 9.18
CA ASP A 105 3.73 -11.32 9.09
C ASP A 105 3.46 -11.91 10.47
N SER A 106 2.52 -12.79 10.56
CA SER A 106 2.01 -13.57 11.69
C SER A 106 0.62 -13.08 12.10
N GLU A 107 -0.05 -13.89 12.92
CA GLU A 107 -1.31 -13.43 13.52
C GLU A 107 -0.98 -12.47 14.66
N HIS A 108 -1.54 -11.27 14.60
CA HIS A 108 -1.34 -10.26 15.64
C HIS A 108 -2.42 -9.20 15.55
N GLY A 109 -2.61 -8.49 16.65
CA GLY A 109 -3.45 -7.30 16.64
C GLY A 109 -2.80 -6.20 15.82
N ALA A 110 -3.44 -5.05 15.74
CA ALA A 110 -2.91 -3.93 14.99
C ALA A 110 -1.47 -3.64 15.41
N ARG A 111 -0.55 -3.76 14.45
CA ARG A 111 0.88 -3.58 14.69
C ARG A 111 1.49 -2.87 13.51
N GLU A 112 2.23 -1.81 13.80
CA GLU A 112 2.92 -1.05 12.77
C GLU A 112 4.41 -1.33 12.82
N LEU A 113 4.99 -1.66 11.66
CA LEU A 113 6.44 -1.78 11.49
C LEU A 113 6.87 -0.83 10.40
N SER A 114 8.14 -0.44 10.41
CA SER A 114 8.68 0.50 9.44
C SER A 114 10.06 0.06 8.96
N SER A 115 10.48 0.65 7.83
CA SER A 115 11.78 0.39 7.25
C SER A 115 12.19 1.57 6.37
N GLU A 116 13.49 1.82 6.31
CA GLU A 116 14.06 2.84 5.42
C GLU A 116 14.43 2.22 4.10
N VAL A 117 14.16 2.95 3.01
CA VAL A 117 14.43 2.50 1.65
C VAL A 117 14.97 3.66 0.84
N GLU A 118 16.11 3.47 0.17
CA GLU A 118 16.65 4.44 -0.77
C GLU A 118 15.92 4.29 -2.10
N LEU A 119 15.35 5.38 -2.60
CA LEU A 119 14.61 5.35 -3.86
C LEU A 119 15.10 6.45 -4.80
N THR A 120 15.17 6.12 -6.07
CA THR A 120 15.48 7.08 -7.12
C THR A 120 14.21 7.82 -7.52
N GLU A 121 14.37 8.94 -8.19
CA GLU A 121 13.25 9.63 -8.82
C GLU A 121 12.65 8.73 -9.90
N GLY A 122 11.32 8.67 -9.98
CA GLY A 122 10.62 7.89 -10.99
C GLY A 122 9.60 6.93 -10.38
N MET A 123 9.20 5.95 -11.15
CA MET A 123 8.19 4.96 -10.74
C MET A 123 8.83 3.75 -10.10
N HIS A 124 8.22 3.30 -9.02
CA HIS A 124 8.65 2.10 -8.31
C HIS A 124 7.44 1.21 -8.07
N SER A 125 7.56 -0.08 -8.34
CA SER A 125 6.46 -0.97 -8.03
C SER A 125 6.27 -1.05 -6.51
N ILE A 126 5.02 -1.12 -6.07
CA ILE A 126 4.68 -1.28 -4.66
C ILE A 126 3.63 -2.38 -4.54
N ARG A 127 3.84 -3.31 -3.61
CA ARG A 127 2.88 -4.37 -3.35
C ARG A 127 2.77 -4.60 -1.86
N ALA A 128 1.54 -4.71 -1.37
CA ALA A 128 1.27 -5.13 0.00
C ALA A 128 0.54 -6.46 -0.02
N ASP A 129 1.08 -7.43 0.70
CA ASP A 129 0.42 -8.72 0.94
C ASP A 129 -0.19 -8.65 2.35
N TYR A 130 -1.39 -9.22 2.51
CA TYR A 130 -2.15 -9.12 3.75
C TYR A 130 -2.98 -10.39 3.95
N PHE A 131 -3.12 -10.81 5.20
CA PHE A 131 -4.12 -11.83 5.53
C PHE A 131 -4.85 -11.49 6.81
N GLN A 132 -6.08 -11.95 6.86
CA GLN A 132 -6.98 -11.83 7.98
C GLN A 132 -7.32 -13.24 8.47
N ALA A 133 -7.00 -13.53 9.74
CA ALA A 133 -7.33 -14.84 10.33
C ALA A 133 -8.74 -14.82 10.94
N GLY A 134 -9.20 -13.66 11.36
CA GLY A 134 -10.49 -13.47 11.99
C GLY A 134 -10.41 -12.29 12.94
N GLY A 135 -11.57 -11.80 13.39
CA GLY A 135 -11.64 -10.68 14.32
C GLY A 135 -11.50 -9.33 13.62
N GLY A 136 -10.81 -8.39 14.28
CA GLY A 136 -10.60 -7.06 13.75
C GLY A 136 -9.71 -7.05 12.50
N LYS A 137 -9.90 -6.07 11.64
CA LYS A 137 -9.12 -5.94 10.41
C LYS A 137 -8.60 -4.52 10.25
N VAL A 138 -7.32 -4.40 9.95
CA VAL A 138 -6.64 -3.12 9.72
C VAL A 138 -5.58 -3.34 8.66
N LEU A 139 -5.50 -2.42 7.72
CA LEU A 139 -4.36 -2.34 6.79
C LEU A 139 -4.19 -0.91 6.36
N SER A 140 -3.00 -0.35 6.60
CA SER A 140 -2.64 0.96 6.07
C SER A 140 -1.16 1.01 5.77
N VAL A 141 -0.81 1.77 4.75
CA VAL A 141 0.58 2.00 4.35
C VAL A 141 0.82 3.50 4.32
N SER A 142 1.90 3.93 4.97
CA SER A 142 2.28 5.34 5.08
C SER A 142 3.75 5.49 4.76
N TYR A 143 4.19 6.72 4.57
CA TYR A 143 5.61 6.97 4.36
C TYR A 143 5.99 8.37 4.86
N SER A 144 7.28 8.59 4.97
CA SER A 144 7.85 9.91 5.26
C SER A 144 9.16 10.05 4.50
N PHE A 145 9.54 11.30 4.24
CA PHE A 145 10.77 11.62 3.52
C PHE A 145 11.45 12.79 4.22
N GLY A 146 12.72 12.63 4.57
CA GLY A 146 13.48 13.65 5.26
C GLY A 146 12.82 14.07 6.56
N ASN A 147 12.62 15.37 6.74
CA ASN A 147 11.97 15.90 7.94
C ASN A 147 10.45 16.05 7.80
N SER A 148 9.88 15.58 6.71
CA SER A 148 8.44 15.60 6.57
C SER A 148 7.83 14.57 7.51
N GLY A 149 6.63 14.85 8.00
CA GLY A 149 5.94 13.92 8.89
C GLY A 149 5.43 12.70 8.15
N LYS A 150 5.11 11.67 8.92
CA LYS A 150 4.47 10.47 8.39
C LYS A 150 3.11 10.83 7.81
N GLN A 151 2.81 10.30 6.62
CA GLN A 151 1.53 10.53 5.95
C GLN A 151 1.14 9.32 5.14
N PHE A 152 -0.15 9.15 4.91
CA PHE A 152 -0.61 8.14 3.97
C PHE A 152 -0.07 8.50 2.58
N ILE A 153 0.20 7.47 1.78
CA ILE A 153 0.68 7.70 0.42
C ILE A 153 -0.44 8.39 -0.38
N PRO A 154 -0.19 9.58 -0.95
CA PRO A 154 -1.23 10.26 -1.72
C PRO A 154 -1.71 9.42 -2.88
N GLU A 155 -3.03 9.39 -3.07
CA GLU A 155 -3.64 8.60 -4.15
C GLU A 155 -3.14 9.04 -5.52
N SER A 156 -2.84 10.32 -5.68
CA SER A 156 -2.33 10.86 -6.94
C SER A 156 -0.94 10.36 -7.30
N LEU A 157 -0.23 9.75 -6.35
CA LEU A 157 1.10 9.19 -6.58
C LEU A 157 1.10 7.68 -6.81
N LEU A 158 -0.08 7.06 -6.76
CA LEU A 158 -0.23 5.63 -7.04
C LEU A 158 -0.85 5.46 -8.42
N PHE A 159 -0.14 4.78 -9.30
CA PHE A 159 -0.51 4.64 -10.70
C PHE A 159 -0.80 3.19 -11.04
N LYS A 160 -1.77 2.99 -11.92
CA LYS A 160 -2.16 1.64 -12.33
C LYS A 160 -0.98 0.89 -12.91
N SER A 161 -0.91 -0.39 -12.58
CA SER A 161 0.05 -1.29 -13.17
C SER A 161 -0.39 -1.59 -14.60
N LYS A 162 0.60 -1.71 -15.49
CA LYS A 162 0.32 -2.05 -16.89
C LYS A 162 0.22 -3.56 -17.03
N GLU A 163 -0.94 -4.07 -16.86
CA GLU A 163 -1.05 -5.51 -17.03
C GLU A 163 -2.39 -5.91 -17.43
#